data_51123b9c5b15211103e40f1aa43bb842
#
_entry.id   51123b9c5b15211103e40f1aa43bb842
#
_cell.length_a   1.000
_cell.length_b   1.000
_cell.length_c   1.000
_cell.angle_alpha   90.00
_cell.angle_beta   90.00
_cell.angle_gamma   90.00
#
_symmetry.space_group_name_H-M   'P 1'
#
loop_
_entity.id
_entity.type
_entity.pdbx_description
1 polymer ?
#
loop_
_entity_poly.entity_id
_entity_poly.type
_entity_poly.pdbx_seq_one_letter_code
_entity_poly.pdbx_strand_id
1 'polypeptide(L)'
;MSVKKEIFGIHPSGKEVYKFEIVNKQGMKAVITNFGAILISLFVKDKKGNFQDVVLGYDSLEEYLDNHPMFGATVGRNVNRISNAKFELDGKTYLLDKNRGNHNIHSDKEHGFHKVIWDFEITGENSVCLSYLSCDMEQGFPGEVYIKMTYTLTETNGLILSYFATPNKRTILNVTNHTYFNLGENIFSTEFCIHAKSFTPVDEDIIPTGEIREVKNTPMDLTKYSYIGDRLNSNYHQLQIEKGYDHNYVLDHPHTGFRLIAQTRSMKSGIHMDVYSDMPGMQFYTSNSLKNTIGKNGVVYKKYDAFCMEPDYFPNAINTKGFEKPIFDSNKNFISTTMYQFY
;
A
#
# COMPACT_ATOMS: atom_id res chain seq x y z
N MET A 1 6.03 19.01 -18.43
CA MET A 1 5.93 17.59 -18.08
C MET A 1 5.68 16.76 -19.32
N SER A 2 6.06 15.49 -19.32
CA SER A 2 5.66 14.54 -20.34
C SER A 2 5.68 13.13 -19.74
N VAL A 3 4.72 12.31 -20.12
CA VAL A 3 4.74 10.89 -19.80
C VAL A 3 5.46 10.17 -20.92
N LYS A 4 6.57 9.49 -20.61
CA LYS A 4 7.30 8.63 -21.54
C LYS A 4 6.86 7.19 -21.31
N LYS A 5 6.40 6.51 -22.39
CA LYS A 5 6.02 5.09 -22.39
C LYS A 5 7.12 4.26 -23.07
N GLU A 6 7.49 3.15 -22.44
CA GLU A 6 8.44 2.17 -22.99
C GLU A 6 7.94 0.75 -22.73
N ILE A 7 8.36 -0.21 -23.56
CA ILE A 7 8.15 -1.63 -23.26
C ILE A 7 9.02 -1.99 -22.07
N PHE A 8 8.40 -2.57 -21.05
CA PHE A 8 9.08 -3.07 -19.85
C PHE A 8 9.45 -4.55 -19.99
N GLY A 9 8.66 -5.31 -20.73
CA GLY A 9 8.90 -6.72 -21.02
C GLY A 9 7.71 -7.38 -21.70
N ILE A 10 7.85 -8.68 -21.95
CA ILE A 10 6.76 -9.52 -22.48
C ILE A 10 6.32 -10.48 -21.37
N HIS A 11 5.05 -10.40 -21.00
CA HIS A 11 4.47 -11.31 -20.03
C HIS A 11 4.42 -12.75 -20.59
N PRO A 12 4.49 -13.83 -19.78
CA PRO A 12 4.38 -15.22 -20.25
C PRO A 12 3.14 -15.53 -21.10
N SER A 13 2.07 -14.74 -20.99
CA SER A 13 0.89 -14.83 -21.87
C SER A 13 1.12 -14.29 -23.29
N GLY A 14 2.30 -13.76 -23.60
CA GLY A 14 2.63 -13.12 -24.88
C GLY A 14 2.21 -11.64 -24.97
N LYS A 15 1.58 -11.07 -23.94
CA LYS A 15 1.19 -9.65 -23.91
C LYS A 15 2.37 -8.75 -23.57
N GLU A 16 2.45 -7.60 -24.23
CA GLU A 16 3.39 -6.54 -23.88
C GLU A 16 3.02 -5.88 -22.54
N VAL A 17 4.03 -5.66 -21.73
CA VAL A 17 3.95 -4.89 -20.49
C VAL A 17 4.73 -3.59 -20.67
N TYR A 18 4.16 -2.50 -20.26
CA TYR A 18 4.73 -1.17 -20.42
C TYR A 18 5.14 -0.57 -19.07
N LYS A 19 6.14 0.30 -19.11
CA LYS A 19 6.46 1.22 -18.04
C LYS A 19 6.26 2.66 -18.49
N PHE A 20 5.92 3.51 -17.56
CA PHE A 20 5.63 4.94 -17.73
C PHE A 20 6.54 5.74 -16.82
N GLU A 21 7.29 6.65 -17.38
CA GLU A 21 8.11 7.62 -16.64
C GLU A 21 7.42 8.96 -16.68
N ILE A 22 7.18 9.54 -15.50
CA ILE A 22 6.61 10.88 -15.33
C ILE A 22 7.64 11.73 -14.60
N VAL A 23 7.98 12.88 -15.15
CA VAL A 23 8.97 13.81 -14.56
C VAL A 23 8.35 15.19 -14.43
N ASN A 24 8.41 15.79 -13.22
CA ASN A 24 7.96 17.16 -12.98
C ASN A 24 9.08 18.19 -13.28
N LYS A 25 8.75 19.48 -13.25
CA LYS A 25 9.71 20.56 -13.53
C LYS A 25 10.83 20.67 -12.49
N GLN A 26 10.65 20.10 -11.30
CA GLN A 26 11.68 20.07 -10.25
C GLN A 26 12.62 18.85 -10.39
N GLY A 27 12.34 17.96 -11.35
CA GLY A 27 13.10 16.74 -11.64
C GLY A 27 12.70 15.54 -10.81
N MET A 28 11.69 15.64 -9.94
CA MET A 28 11.11 14.47 -9.30
C MET A 28 10.54 13.54 -10.37
N LYS A 29 10.78 12.22 -10.23
CA LYS A 29 10.44 11.23 -11.24
C LYS A 29 9.74 10.02 -10.61
N ALA A 30 8.60 9.63 -11.18
CA ALA A 30 7.92 8.38 -10.87
C ALA A 30 8.00 7.44 -12.07
N VAL A 31 8.27 6.16 -11.83
CA VAL A 31 8.24 5.09 -12.83
C VAL A 31 7.19 4.06 -12.42
N ILE A 32 6.22 3.84 -13.29
CA ILE A 32 5.06 2.98 -13.02
C ILE A 32 4.99 1.91 -14.12
N THR A 33 4.48 0.71 -13.81
CA THR A 33 4.16 -0.30 -14.84
C THR A 33 2.68 -0.66 -14.80
N ASN A 34 2.13 -1.04 -15.97
CA ASN A 34 0.78 -1.57 -16.05
C ASN A 34 0.66 -3.05 -15.63
N PHE A 35 1.74 -3.73 -15.29
CA PHE A 35 1.68 -5.00 -14.59
C PHE A 35 1.50 -4.74 -13.10
N GLY A 36 0.42 -5.24 -12.51
CA GLY A 36 0.10 -5.04 -11.09
C GLY A 36 -0.14 -3.59 -10.66
N ALA A 37 -0.24 -2.66 -11.63
CA ALA A 37 -0.28 -1.21 -11.38
C ALA A 37 0.81 -0.77 -10.37
N ILE A 38 2.05 -1.20 -10.62
CA ILE A 38 3.18 -1.10 -9.68
C ILE A 38 3.90 0.24 -9.82
N LEU A 39 4.20 0.88 -8.69
CA LEU A 39 5.20 1.94 -8.59
C LEU A 39 6.59 1.28 -8.52
N ILE A 40 7.34 1.34 -9.62
CA ILE A 40 8.69 0.73 -9.74
C ILE A 40 9.73 1.59 -9.01
N SER A 41 9.71 2.91 -9.27
CA SER A 41 10.72 3.85 -8.74
C SER A 41 10.11 5.21 -8.46
N LEU A 42 10.66 5.89 -7.46
CA LEU A 42 10.30 7.26 -7.12
C LEU A 42 11.56 8.04 -6.73
N PHE A 43 12.05 8.88 -7.64
CA PHE A 43 13.27 9.67 -7.43
C PHE A 43 12.93 11.04 -6.86
N VAL A 44 13.44 11.31 -5.66
CA VAL A 44 13.31 12.59 -4.97
C VAL A 44 14.67 13.17 -4.63
N LYS A 45 14.77 14.49 -4.47
CA LYS A 45 16.03 15.15 -4.10
C LYS A 45 16.33 14.97 -2.61
N ASP A 46 17.59 14.66 -2.31
CA ASP A 46 18.13 14.77 -0.96
C ASP A 46 18.56 16.23 -0.65
N LYS A 47 18.97 16.49 0.59
CA LYS A 47 19.48 17.81 1.03
C LYS A 47 20.71 18.33 0.28
N LYS A 48 21.39 17.48 -0.50
CA LYS A 48 22.53 17.86 -1.35
C LYS A 48 22.11 18.11 -2.79
N GLY A 49 20.84 17.90 -3.13
CA GLY A 49 20.28 18.04 -4.47
C GLY A 49 20.44 16.80 -5.35
N ASN A 50 20.93 15.67 -4.83
CA ASN A 50 21.02 14.42 -5.58
C ASN A 50 19.68 13.69 -5.57
N PHE A 51 19.31 13.10 -6.71
CA PHE A 51 18.13 12.26 -6.78
C PHE A 51 18.38 10.89 -6.18
N GLN A 52 17.53 10.47 -5.25
CA GLN A 52 17.52 9.14 -4.65
C GLN A 52 16.22 8.44 -4.98
N ASP A 53 16.29 7.16 -5.34
CA ASP A 53 15.11 6.30 -5.45
C ASP A 53 14.68 5.87 -4.05
N VAL A 54 13.53 6.36 -3.61
CA VAL A 54 13.03 6.17 -2.25
C VAL A 54 12.08 4.98 -2.11
N VAL A 55 11.98 4.11 -3.14
CA VAL A 55 11.13 2.92 -3.06
C VAL A 55 11.92 1.66 -3.41
N LEU A 56 11.65 0.57 -2.72
CA LEU A 56 12.18 -0.74 -3.06
C LEU A 56 11.42 -1.33 -4.25
N GLY A 57 12.10 -2.21 -5.02
CA GLY A 57 11.52 -2.85 -6.18
C GLY A 57 12.55 -3.66 -6.93
N TYR A 58 12.24 -3.97 -8.19
CA TYR A 58 13.08 -4.76 -9.09
C TYR A 58 13.39 -3.99 -10.37
N ASP A 59 14.37 -4.49 -11.15
CA ASP A 59 14.80 -3.86 -12.40
C ASP A 59 14.05 -4.41 -13.63
N SER A 60 13.52 -5.62 -13.57
CA SER A 60 12.93 -6.34 -14.69
C SER A 60 11.50 -6.83 -14.44
N LEU A 61 10.74 -7.07 -15.51
CA LEU A 61 9.41 -7.67 -15.43
C LEU A 61 9.47 -9.08 -14.83
N GLU A 62 10.47 -9.88 -15.18
CA GLU A 62 10.66 -11.25 -14.71
C GLU A 62 10.66 -11.33 -13.19
N GLU A 63 11.37 -10.39 -12.54
CA GLU A 63 11.44 -10.32 -11.08
C GLU A 63 10.09 -9.91 -10.48
N TYR A 64 9.31 -9.06 -11.17
CA TYR A 64 7.97 -8.68 -10.73
C TYR A 64 6.93 -9.79 -10.92
N LEU A 65 7.14 -10.74 -11.83
CA LEU A 65 6.26 -11.91 -11.95
C LEU A 65 6.22 -12.72 -10.64
N ASP A 66 7.34 -12.75 -9.90
CA ASP A 66 7.46 -13.42 -8.58
C ASP A 66 7.55 -12.41 -7.41
N ASN A 67 6.93 -11.28 -7.50
CA ASN A 67 6.98 -10.22 -6.49
C ASN A 67 6.31 -10.62 -5.17
N HIS A 68 6.89 -11.55 -4.43
CA HIS A 68 6.37 -12.01 -3.13
C HIS A 68 6.17 -10.89 -2.09
N PRO A 69 7.09 -9.89 -1.97
CA PRO A 69 6.89 -8.77 -1.07
C PRO A 69 5.81 -7.79 -1.56
N MET A 70 5.33 -7.93 -2.80
CA MET A 70 4.40 -6.99 -3.44
C MET A 70 4.94 -5.56 -3.54
N PHE A 71 6.26 -5.40 -3.77
CA PHE A 71 6.90 -4.09 -3.91
C PHE A 71 6.13 -3.18 -4.86
N GLY A 72 5.66 -2.05 -4.34
CA GLY A 72 4.99 -1.00 -5.09
C GLY A 72 3.65 -1.37 -5.72
N ALA A 73 3.12 -2.56 -5.47
CA ALA A 73 1.96 -3.11 -6.16
C ALA A 73 0.63 -2.53 -5.65
N THR A 74 -0.34 -2.42 -6.56
CA THR A 74 -1.74 -2.22 -6.19
C THR A 74 -2.33 -3.54 -5.70
N VAL A 75 -2.82 -3.55 -4.45
CA VAL A 75 -3.35 -4.73 -3.79
C VAL A 75 -4.87 -4.63 -3.65
N GLY A 76 -5.57 -5.64 -4.06
CA GLY A 76 -7.04 -5.77 -4.07
C GLY A 76 -7.46 -7.13 -4.66
N ARG A 77 -8.79 -7.47 -4.58
CA ARG A 77 -9.93 -6.61 -4.18
C ARG A 77 -9.92 -6.18 -2.71
N ASN A 78 -9.34 -6.99 -1.80
CA ASN A 78 -9.23 -6.68 -0.39
C ASN A 78 -7.77 -6.80 0.06
N VAL A 79 -7.18 -5.67 0.42
CA VAL A 79 -5.86 -5.63 1.05
C VAL A 79 -5.96 -6.15 2.48
N ASN A 80 -4.82 -6.62 2.99
CA ASN A 80 -4.68 -7.14 4.33
C ASN A 80 -5.55 -8.40 4.59
N ARG A 81 -5.78 -8.77 5.85
CA ARG A 81 -6.27 -10.08 6.25
C ARG A 81 -7.79 -10.19 6.28
N ILE A 82 -8.31 -11.37 5.92
CA ILE A 82 -9.68 -11.83 6.20
C ILE A 82 -9.59 -13.17 6.95
N SER A 83 -10.10 -13.17 8.18
CA SER A 83 -10.04 -14.33 9.06
C SER A 83 -10.79 -15.55 8.48
N ASN A 84 -10.20 -16.75 8.70
CA ASN A 84 -10.75 -18.02 8.21
C ASN A 84 -10.97 -18.08 6.69
N ALA A 85 -10.37 -17.18 5.93
CA ALA A 85 -10.50 -17.08 4.48
C ALA A 85 -11.97 -17.13 4.02
N LYS A 86 -12.86 -16.42 4.74
CA LYS A 86 -14.29 -16.34 4.41
C LYS A 86 -14.94 -15.08 4.97
N PHE A 87 -16.04 -14.68 4.37
CA PHE A 87 -16.89 -13.62 4.89
C PHE A 87 -18.36 -13.88 4.53
N GLU A 88 -19.25 -13.22 5.24
CA GLU A 88 -20.67 -13.23 4.93
C GLU A 88 -21.11 -11.89 4.33
N LEU A 89 -21.89 -11.95 3.27
CA LEU A 89 -22.52 -10.81 2.64
C LEU A 89 -23.92 -11.20 2.16
N ASP A 90 -24.93 -10.45 2.60
CA ASP A 90 -26.34 -10.66 2.25
C ASP A 90 -26.83 -12.11 2.53
N GLY A 91 -26.41 -12.67 3.67
CA GLY A 91 -26.78 -14.04 4.10
C GLY A 91 -26.09 -15.17 3.34
N LYS A 92 -25.14 -14.84 2.47
CA LYS A 92 -24.33 -15.82 1.73
C LYS A 92 -22.89 -15.82 2.21
N THR A 93 -22.32 -16.99 2.45
CA THR A 93 -20.89 -17.15 2.76
C THR A 93 -20.08 -17.21 1.48
N TYR A 94 -19.02 -16.42 1.41
CA TYR A 94 -18.02 -16.42 0.35
C TYR A 94 -16.72 -16.98 0.88
N LEU A 95 -16.15 -17.92 0.14
CA LEU A 95 -14.88 -18.57 0.48
C LEU A 95 -13.76 -17.95 -0.36
N LEU A 96 -12.63 -17.68 0.29
CA LEU A 96 -11.42 -17.14 -0.31
C LEU A 96 -10.30 -18.17 -0.25
N ASP A 97 -9.23 -17.96 -0.98
CA ASP A 97 -8.03 -18.78 -0.88
C ASP A 97 -7.37 -18.64 0.51
N LYS A 98 -6.95 -19.78 1.08
CA LYS A 98 -6.19 -19.84 2.34
C LYS A 98 -4.70 -19.68 2.04
N ASN A 99 -4.28 -18.45 1.82
CA ASN A 99 -2.92 -18.14 1.40
C ASN A 99 -1.98 -17.69 2.55
N ARG A 100 -2.52 -17.61 3.79
CA ARG A 100 -1.74 -17.34 5.01
C ARG A 100 -2.26 -18.19 6.18
N GLY A 101 -1.77 -19.43 6.29
CA GLY A 101 -2.31 -20.39 7.26
C GLY A 101 -3.79 -20.70 6.97
N ASN A 102 -4.68 -20.48 7.95
CA ASN A 102 -6.13 -20.64 7.77
C ASN A 102 -6.82 -19.36 7.25
N HIS A 103 -6.09 -18.30 7.03
CA HIS A 103 -6.61 -16.97 6.70
C HIS A 103 -6.32 -16.61 5.25
N ASN A 104 -7.01 -15.59 4.75
CA ASN A 104 -6.68 -14.93 3.50
C ASN A 104 -5.90 -13.64 3.80
N ILE A 105 -4.92 -13.32 2.96
CA ILE A 105 -4.21 -12.05 2.96
C ILE A 105 -4.05 -11.56 1.53
N HIS A 106 -4.29 -10.28 1.29
CA HIS A 106 -4.09 -9.61 0.01
C HIS A 106 -4.83 -10.27 -1.16
N SER A 107 -6.04 -10.81 -0.89
CA SER A 107 -6.93 -11.47 -1.83
C SER A 107 -6.38 -12.78 -2.40
N ASP A 108 -5.58 -12.76 -3.46
CA ASP A 108 -5.11 -13.95 -4.14
C ASP A 108 -3.66 -13.75 -4.59
N LYS A 109 -2.80 -14.76 -4.37
CA LYS A 109 -1.37 -14.67 -4.71
C LYS A 109 -1.09 -14.67 -6.20
N GLU A 110 -1.91 -15.38 -6.98
CA GLU A 110 -1.67 -15.62 -8.41
C GLU A 110 -2.55 -14.74 -9.31
N HIS A 111 -3.73 -14.32 -8.79
CA HIS A 111 -4.75 -13.62 -9.56
C HIS A 111 -5.16 -12.27 -8.94
N GLY A 112 -4.47 -11.83 -7.87
CA GLY A 112 -4.70 -10.52 -7.26
C GLY A 112 -4.38 -9.36 -8.21
N PHE A 113 -4.83 -8.18 -7.89
CA PHE A 113 -4.59 -6.97 -8.72
C PHE A 113 -3.11 -6.72 -9.00
N HIS A 114 -2.23 -7.18 -8.14
CA HIS A 114 -0.77 -7.10 -8.28
C HIS A 114 -0.17 -8.07 -9.31
N LYS A 115 -0.97 -9.01 -9.86
CA LYS A 115 -0.54 -10.03 -10.83
C LYS A 115 -1.16 -9.90 -12.21
N VAL A 116 -2.05 -8.94 -12.40
CA VAL A 116 -2.74 -8.75 -13.69
C VAL A 116 -2.11 -7.62 -14.49
N ILE A 117 -2.24 -7.70 -15.81
CA ILE A 117 -1.89 -6.62 -16.73
C ILE A 117 -3.09 -5.69 -16.83
N TRP A 118 -2.93 -4.45 -16.40
CA TRP A 118 -3.93 -3.41 -16.48
C TRP A 118 -3.91 -2.75 -17.87
N ASP A 119 -5.08 -2.38 -18.37
CA ASP A 119 -5.18 -1.44 -19.47
C ASP A 119 -4.68 -0.07 -19.02
N PHE A 120 -4.29 0.80 -19.92
CA PHE A 120 -3.76 2.10 -19.56
C PHE A 120 -4.22 3.22 -20.50
N GLU A 121 -4.27 4.42 -19.95
CA GLU A 121 -4.47 5.67 -20.66
C GLU A 121 -3.54 6.74 -20.09
N ILE A 122 -2.83 7.45 -20.95
CA ILE A 122 -2.08 8.66 -20.54
C ILE A 122 -3.09 9.81 -20.53
N THR A 123 -3.52 10.22 -19.33
CA THR A 123 -4.62 11.17 -19.13
C THR A 123 -4.18 12.63 -19.07
N GLY A 124 -2.86 12.88 -19.15
CA GLY A 124 -2.27 14.22 -19.13
C GLY A 124 -0.75 14.17 -19.23
N GLU A 125 -0.13 15.33 -19.15
CA GLU A 125 1.34 15.44 -19.17
C GLU A 125 2.01 14.88 -17.90
N ASN A 126 1.23 14.61 -16.84
CA ASN A 126 1.71 14.24 -15.52
C ASN A 126 0.95 13.06 -14.91
N SER A 127 0.11 12.37 -15.67
CA SER A 127 -0.74 11.32 -15.12
C SER A 127 -0.93 10.15 -16.07
N VAL A 128 -1.03 8.95 -15.47
CA VAL A 128 -1.36 7.68 -16.11
C VAL A 128 -2.50 7.04 -15.35
N CYS A 129 -3.59 6.74 -16.04
CA CYS A 129 -4.71 5.96 -15.56
C CYS A 129 -4.52 4.50 -15.97
N LEU A 130 -4.57 3.60 -15.02
CA LEU A 130 -4.57 2.16 -15.20
C LEU A 130 -5.95 1.63 -14.89
N SER A 131 -6.51 0.71 -15.69
CA SER A 131 -7.84 0.17 -15.48
C SER A 131 -7.89 -1.34 -15.64
N TYR A 132 -8.77 -1.97 -14.88
CA TYR A 132 -8.95 -3.41 -14.92
C TYR A 132 -10.43 -3.77 -14.70
N LEU A 133 -10.92 -4.78 -15.43
CA LEU A 133 -12.23 -5.36 -15.23
C LEU A 133 -12.06 -6.70 -14.48
N SER A 134 -12.33 -6.68 -13.20
CA SER A 134 -12.31 -7.87 -12.35
C SER A 134 -13.66 -8.58 -12.44
N CYS A 135 -13.68 -9.81 -12.94
CA CYS A 135 -14.88 -10.57 -13.21
C CYS A 135 -15.64 -10.97 -11.93
N ASP A 136 -16.93 -11.29 -12.06
CA ASP A 136 -17.72 -11.84 -10.96
C ASP A 136 -17.08 -13.14 -10.42
N MET A 137 -16.96 -13.24 -9.10
CA MET A 137 -16.31 -14.34 -8.37
C MET A 137 -14.80 -14.47 -8.60
N GLU A 138 -14.16 -13.53 -9.28
CA GLU A 138 -12.70 -13.48 -9.32
C GLU A 138 -12.14 -13.40 -7.89
N GLN A 139 -11.12 -14.23 -7.60
CA GLN A 139 -10.51 -14.35 -6.26
C GLN A 139 -11.52 -14.73 -5.14
N GLY A 140 -12.73 -15.22 -5.50
CA GLY A 140 -13.79 -15.56 -4.54
C GLY A 140 -14.71 -14.39 -4.14
N PHE A 141 -14.51 -13.19 -4.67
CA PHE A 141 -15.34 -12.03 -4.36
C PHE A 141 -16.50 -11.87 -5.35
N PRO A 142 -17.74 -11.60 -4.86
CA PRO A 142 -18.90 -11.41 -5.73
C PRO A 142 -18.84 -10.09 -6.50
N GLY A 143 -19.52 -10.07 -7.62
CA GLY A 143 -19.67 -8.89 -8.45
C GLY A 143 -18.51 -8.66 -9.41
N GLU A 144 -18.86 -8.23 -10.61
CA GLU A 144 -17.92 -7.65 -11.53
C GLU A 144 -17.57 -6.24 -11.06
N VAL A 145 -16.29 -5.89 -11.10
CA VAL A 145 -15.78 -4.59 -10.65
C VAL A 145 -14.91 -3.98 -11.74
N TYR A 146 -15.33 -2.84 -12.27
CA TYR A 146 -14.44 -2.02 -13.09
C TYR A 146 -13.69 -1.05 -12.18
N ILE A 147 -12.37 -1.21 -12.13
CA ILE A 147 -11.49 -0.38 -11.29
C ILE A 147 -10.55 0.47 -12.14
N LYS A 148 -10.35 1.70 -11.71
CA LYS A 148 -9.32 2.62 -12.20
C LYS A 148 -8.39 3.01 -11.06
N MET A 149 -7.10 3.06 -11.36
CA MET A 149 -6.06 3.59 -10.51
C MET A 149 -5.26 4.61 -11.29
N THR A 150 -5.21 5.85 -10.82
CA THR A 150 -4.49 6.95 -11.49
C THR A 150 -3.31 7.41 -10.65
N TYR A 151 -2.12 7.36 -11.24
CA TYR A 151 -0.93 8.01 -10.72
C TYR A 151 -0.82 9.41 -11.31
N THR A 152 -0.67 10.42 -10.45
CA THR A 152 -0.43 11.80 -10.85
C THR A 152 0.77 12.38 -10.11
N LEU A 153 1.76 12.84 -10.82
CA LEU A 153 2.92 13.53 -10.25
C LEU A 153 2.70 15.05 -10.29
N THR A 154 2.69 15.70 -9.12
CA THR A 154 2.46 17.15 -9.04
C THR A 154 3.73 17.97 -9.28
N GLU A 155 3.58 19.23 -9.65
CA GLU A 155 4.71 20.18 -9.77
C GLU A 155 5.33 20.52 -8.41
N THR A 156 4.64 20.24 -7.31
CA THR A 156 5.10 20.49 -5.95
C THR A 156 5.69 19.25 -5.28
N ASN A 157 6.12 18.23 -6.06
CA ASN A 157 6.72 16.97 -5.59
C ASN A 157 5.75 16.07 -4.79
N GLY A 158 4.49 16.05 -5.15
CA GLY A 158 3.51 15.10 -4.64
C GLY A 158 3.24 13.98 -5.64
N LEU A 159 3.21 12.73 -5.20
CA LEU A 159 2.69 11.59 -5.96
C LEU A 159 1.29 11.26 -5.44
N ILE A 160 0.28 11.48 -6.25
CA ILE A 160 -1.12 11.19 -5.94
C ILE A 160 -1.50 9.84 -6.54
N LEU A 161 -2.15 9.01 -5.76
CA LEU A 161 -2.74 7.71 -6.09
C LEU A 161 -4.24 7.82 -5.89
N SER A 162 -5.01 7.84 -6.98
CA SER A 162 -6.47 7.95 -6.93
C SER A 162 -7.10 6.66 -7.41
N TYR A 163 -8.00 6.10 -6.61
CA TYR A 163 -8.75 4.90 -6.91
C TYR A 163 -10.22 5.22 -7.14
N PHE A 164 -10.79 4.59 -8.13
CA PHE A 164 -12.21 4.63 -8.43
C PHE A 164 -12.66 3.24 -8.88
N ALA A 165 -13.62 2.63 -8.19
CA ALA A 165 -14.15 1.35 -8.61
C ALA A 165 -15.69 1.31 -8.55
N THR A 166 -16.27 0.76 -9.60
CA THR A 166 -17.72 0.58 -9.74
C THR A 166 -18.04 -0.90 -9.80
N PRO A 167 -18.63 -1.48 -8.75
CA PRO A 167 -19.14 -2.84 -8.80
C PRO A 167 -20.55 -2.88 -9.41
N ASN A 168 -20.88 -3.97 -10.13
CA ASN A 168 -22.22 -4.17 -10.68
C ASN A 168 -23.22 -4.77 -9.67
N LYS A 169 -22.73 -5.26 -8.52
CA LYS A 169 -23.52 -5.75 -7.38
C LYS A 169 -22.72 -5.64 -6.07
N ARG A 170 -23.39 -5.85 -4.94
CA ARG A 170 -22.75 -5.75 -3.62
C ARG A 170 -21.52 -6.64 -3.52
N THR A 171 -20.41 -6.05 -3.09
CA THR A 171 -19.12 -6.69 -2.87
C THR A 171 -18.32 -5.94 -1.81
N ILE A 172 -17.18 -6.50 -1.42
CA ILE A 172 -16.21 -5.78 -0.59
C ILE A 172 -15.06 -5.27 -1.46
N LEU A 173 -14.62 -4.03 -1.18
CA LEU A 173 -13.47 -3.40 -1.81
C LEU A 173 -12.64 -2.68 -0.76
N ASN A 174 -11.39 -3.07 -0.65
CA ASN A 174 -10.39 -2.40 0.17
C ASN A 174 -9.08 -2.44 -0.61
N VAL A 175 -8.77 -1.36 -1.32
CA VAL A 175 -7.66 -1.31 -2.28
C VAL A 175 -6.65 -0.27 -1.84
N THR A 176 -5.38 -0.63 -1.85
CA THR A 176 -4.27 0.27 -1.53
C THR A 176 -3.04 -0.05 -2.37
N ASN A 177 -1.98 0.72 -2.19
CA ASN A 177 -0.66 0.46 -2.79
C ASN A 177 0.33 0.03 -1.71
N HIS A 178 1.07 -1.05 -1.98
CA HIS A 178 2.03 -1.66 -1.06
C HIS A 178 3.47 -1.20 -1.34
N THR A 179 3.68 0.11 -1.36
CA THR A 179 5.01 0.68 -1.56
C THR A 179 5.86 0.57 -0.31
N TYR A 180 7.07 0.06 -0.48
CA TYR A 180 8.12 0.02 0.55
C TYR A 180 9.02 1.23 0.38
N PHE A 181 8.94 2.17 1.31
CA PHE A 181 9.75 3.39 1.31
C PHE A 181 11.06 3.22 2.06
N ASN A 182 12.14 3.79 1.50
CA ASN A 182 13.43 3.98 2.15
C ASN A 182 13.92 5.41 1.85
N LEU A 183 14.00 6.26 2.86
CA LEU A 183 14.40 7.66 2.69
C LEU A 183 15.94 7.86 2.73
N GLY A 184 16.71 6.86 2.27
CA GLY A 184 18.18 6.91 2.20
C GLY A 184 18.90 6.31 3.42
N GLU A 185 18.18 5.65 4.32
CA GLU A 185 18.71 4.91 5.46
C GLU A 185 17.68 3.89 5.97
N ASN A 186 18.09 2.98 6.85
CA ASN A 186 17.17 2.03 7.46
C ASN A 186 16.16 2.72 8.39
N ILE A 187 15.11 2.00 8.78
CA ILE A 187 14.01 2.55 9.58
C ILE A 187 14.44 3.01 10.98
N PHE A 188 15.58 2.55 11.52
CA PHE A 188 16.05 2.91 12.86
C PHE A 188 16.50 4.36 12.97
N SER A 189 16.95 4.93 11.85
CA SER A 189 17.39 6.32 11.75
C SER A 189 16.32 7.24 11.11
N THR A 190 15.16 6.70 10.81
CA THR A 190 14.01 7.42 10.26
C THR A 190 13.05 7.78 11.39
N GLU A 191 12.61 9.02 11.45
CA GLU A 191 11.59 9.47 12.40
C GLU A 191 10.20 9.36 11.78
N PHE A 192 9.23 8.93 12.59
CA PHE A 192 7.83 8.75 12.20
C PHE A 192 6.90 9.56 13.10
N CYS A 193 5.88 10.17 12.51
CA CYS A 193 4.76 10.80 13.18
C CYS A 193 3.47 10.32 12.50
N ILE A 194 2.54 9.73 13.27
CA ILE A 194 1.27 9.21 12.76
C ILE A 194 0.12 9.92 13.51
N HIS A 195 -0.79 10.53 12.76
CA HIS A 195 -1.95 11.24 13.31
C HIS A 195 -3.07 10.27 13.68
N ALA A 196 -2.80 9.44 14.68
CA ALA A 196 -3.71 8.43 15.20
C ALA A 196 -3.49 8.25 16.71
N LYS A 197 -4.56 8.36 17.49
CA LYS A 197 -4.53 8.15 18.95
C LYS A 197 -4.81 6.71 19.34
N SER A 198 -5.15 5.85 18.37
CA SER A 198 -5.48 4.45 18.60
C SER A 198 -4.99 3.57 17.45
N PHE A 199 -4.92 2.28 17.71
CA PHE A 199 -4.60 1.25 16.75
C PHE A 199 -5.48 0.01 16.97
N THR A 200 -5.50 -0.91 16.03
CA THR A 200 -6.19 -2.20 16.18
C THR A 200 -5.19 -3.27 16.61
N PRO A 201 -5.24 -3.76 17.86
CA PRO A 201 -4.40 -4.88 18.31
C PRO A 201 -4.72 -6.15 17.55
N VAL A 202 -3.71 -7.00 17.40
CA VAL A 202 -3.83 -8.30 16.71
C VAL A 202 -3.61 -9.46 17.68
N ASP A 203 -4.15 -10.62 17.33
CA ASP A 203 -3.86 -11.91 17.97
C ASP A 203 -2.58 -12.56 17.39
N GLU A 204 -2.29 -13.80 17.80
CA GLU A 204 -1.09 -14.55 17.37
C GLU A 204 -1.10 -14.90 15.87
N ASP A 205 -2.27 -14.91 15.23
CA ASP A 205 -2.43 -15.08 13.78
C ASP A 205 -2.43 -13.73 13.03
N ILE A 206 -2.15 -12.63 13.74
CA ILE A 206 -2.11 -11.25 13.23
C ILE A 206 -3.49 -10.81 12.71
N ILE A 207 -4.55 -11.36 13.26
CA ILE A 207 -5.93 -10.93 12.98
C ILE A 207 -6.33 -9.89 14.03
N PRO A 208 -6.90 -8.73 13.64
CA PRO A 208 -7.42 -7.76 14.61
C PRO A 208 -8.41 -8.39 15.58
N THR A 209 -8.20 -8.15 16.87
CA THR A 209 -9.06 -8.68 17.95
C THR A 209 -10.45 -8.05 17.99
N GLY A 210 -10.66 -6.94 17.28
CA GLY A 210 -11.86 -6.13 17.32
C GLY A 210 -11.77 -4.97 18.33
N GLU A 211 -10.72 -4.95 19.15
CA GLU A 211 -10.41 -3.84 20.04
C GLU A 211 -9.87 -2.64 19.24
N ILE A 212 -10.21 -1.42 19.69
CA ILE A 212 -9.52 -0.18 19.33
C ILE A 212 -8.83 0.29 20.61
N ARG A 213 -7.49 0.20 20.60
CA ARG A 213 -6.66 0.49 21.77
C ARG A 213 -5.93 1.82 21.63
N GLU A 214 -5.91 2.62 22.69
CA GLU A 214 -5.13 3.85 22.72
C GLU A 214 -3.62 3.57 22.61
N VAL A 215 -2.92 4.39 21.80
CA VAL A 215 -1.46 4.30 21.64
C VAL A 215 -0.71 4.88 22.86
N LYS A 216 -1.33 5.78 23.60
CA LYS A 216 -0.72 6.55 24.70
C LYS A 216 -0.03 5.64 25.73
N ASN A 217 1.19 6.02 26.12
CA ASN A 217 2.04 5.28 27.05
C ASN A 217 2.43 3.86 26.59
N THR A 218 2.36 3.59 25.29
CA THR A 218 2.82 2.33 24.67
C THR A 218 3.88 2.61 23.60
N PRO A 219 4.66 1.62 23.18
CA PRO A 219 5.57 1.78 22.02
C PRO A 219 4.85 2.14 20.71
N MET A 220 3.53 1.94 20.64
CA MET A 220 2.71 2.31 19.47
C MET A 220 2.45 3.82 19.38
N ASP A 221 2.78 4.62 20.41
CA ASP A 221 2.57 6.08 20.41
C ASP A 221 3.55 6.79 19.47
N LEU A 222 3.13 6.97 18.23
CA LEU A 222 3.83 7.74 17.19
C LEU A 222 3.13 9.08 16.91
N THR A 223 2.39 9.64 17.88
CA THR A 223 1.69 10.93 17.71
C THR A 223 2.63 12.14 17.60
N LYS A 224 3.92 11.93 17.84
CA LYS A 224 5.00 12.91 17.65
C LYS A 224 6.17 12.23 16.95
N TYR A 225 6.99 13.00 16.22
CA TYR A 225 8.20 12.47 15.60
C TYR A 225 9.01 11.63 16.58
N SER A 226 9.25 10.41 16.21
CA SER A 226 9.91 9.41 17.06
C SER A 226 10.72 8.44 16.22
N TYR A 227 11.91 8.11 16.69
CA TYR A 227 12.63 6.94 16.23
C TYR A 227 11.97 5.67 16.77
N ILE A 228 11.90 4.64 15.95
CA ILE A 228 11.25 3.37 16.33
C ILE A 228 12.25 2.29 16.79
N GLY A 229 13.57 2.51 16.60
CA GLY A 229 14.60 1.51 16.91
C GLY A 229 14.52 0.96 18.32
N ASP A 230 14.51 1.83 19.33
CA ASP A 230 14.43 1.43 20.73
C ASP A 230 13.09 0.75 21.08
N ARG A 231 12.03 1.13 20.38
CA ARG A 231 10.67 0.61 20.60
C ARG A 231 10.53 -0.82 20.10
N LEU A 232 11.21 -1.17 18.99
CA LEU A 232 11.20 -2.53 18.44
C LEU A 232 11.79 -3.57 19.39
N ASN A 233 12.70 -3.15 20.29
CA ASN A 233 13.31 -4.01 21.28
C ASN A 233 12.52 -4.07 22.62
N SER A 234 11.37 -3.41 22.69
CA SER A 234 10.55 -3.42 23.89
C SER A 234 9.85 -4.78 24.11
N ASN A 235 9.53 -5.07 25.39
CA ASN A 235 8.72 -6.25 25.74
C ASN A 235 7.23 -6.05 25.47
N TYR A 236 6.87 -5.15 24.57
CA TYR A 236 5.47 -4.93 24.22
C TYR A 236 4.96 -6.04 23.31
N HIS A 237 3.99 -6.81 23.80
CA HIS A 237 3.50 -8.03 23.15
C HIS A 237 3.14 -7.84 21.66
N GLN A 238 2.46 -6.76 21.32
CA GLN A 238 2.07 -6.48 19.93
C GLN A 238 3.29 -6.37 18.97
N LEU A 239 4.40 -5.78 19.42
CA LEU A 239 5.62 -5.71 18.61
C LEU A 239 6.39 -7.03 18.57
N GLN A 240 6.16 -7.92 19.55
CA GLN A 240 6.82 -9.23 19.59
C GLN A 240 6.19 -10.23 18.63
N ILE A 241 4.88 -10.17 18.42
CA ILE A 241 4.14 -11.06 17.50
C ILE A 241 4.78 -11.05 16.11
N GLU A 242 5.00 -9.89 15.52
CA GLU A 242 5.57 -9.71 14.18
C GLU A 242 7.03 -9.26 14.18
N LYS A 243 7.64 -9.16 15.36
CA LYS A 243 9.02 -8.64 15.52
C LYS A 243 9.17 -7.26 14.86
N GLY A 244 8.17 -6.39 15.05
CA GLY A 244 8.10 -5.05 14.49
C GLY A 244 6.67 -4.54 14.35
N TYR A 245 6.52 -3.41 13.68
CA TYR A 245 5.19 -2.90 13.38
C TYR A 245 4.61 -3.65 12.18
N ASP A 246 3.39 -4.10 12.30
CA ASP A 246 2.48 -4.59 11.24
C ASP A 246 1.05 -4.38 11.74
N HIS A 247 0.70 -3.10 11.95
CA HIS A 247 -0.51 -2.73 12.67
C HIS A 247 -1.26 -1.63 11.94
N ASN A 248 -2.58 -1.73 11.95
CA ASN A 248 -3.45 -0.67 11.48
C ASN A 248 -3.63 0.40 12.54
N TYR A 249 -3.31 1.64 12.22
CA TYR A 249 -3.56 2.83 13.00
C TYR A 249 -4.94 3.39 12.66
N VAL A 250 -5.74 3.66 13.68
CA VAL A 250 -7.06 4.29 13.56
C VAL A 250 -6.85 5.79 13.40
N LEU A 251 -6.96 6.28 12.19
CA LEU A 251 -6.62 7.66 11.86
C LEU A 251 -7.57 8.65 12.51
N ASP A 252 -7.01 9.75 13.01
CA ASP A 252 -7.81 10.84 13.58
C ASP A 252 -8.73 11.45 12.50
N HIS A 253 -9.95 11.80 12.89
CA HIS A 253 -10.94 12.43 12.01
C HIS A 253 -11.26 11.67 10.72
N PRO A 254 -11.62 10.37 10.76
CA PRO A 254 -11.76 9.50 9.58
C PRO A 254 -12.81 9.98 8.55
N HIS A 255 -13.74 10.82 8.93
CA HIS A 255 -14.83 11.28 8.05
C HIS A 255 -14.68 12.75 7.59
N THR A 256 -13.51 13.35 7.76
CA THR A 256 -13.26 14.75 7.34
C THR A 256 -12.70 14.88 5.92
N GLY A 257 -12.64 13.78 5.18
CA GLY A 257 -12.11 13.74 3.83
C GLY A 257 -10.59 13.66 3.77
N PHE A 258 -10.02 14.14 2.69
CA PHE A 258 -8.58 14.11 2.42
C PHE A 258 -7.81 15.00 3.39
N ARG A 259 -6.86 14.40 4.13
CA ARG A 259 -6.11 15.07 5.23
C ARG A 259 -4.72 14.49 5.42
N LEU A 260 -3.85 15.24 6.09
CA LEU A 260 -2.55 14.75 6.57
C LEU A 260 -2.78 13.64 7.63
N ILE A 261 -2.18 12.47 7.40
CA ILE A 261 -2.35 11.29 8.25
C ILE A 261 -1.05 10.80 8.87
N ALA A 262 0.07 11.02 8.20
CA ALA A 262 1.38 10.64 8.72
C ALA A 262 2.48 11.51 8.10
N GLN A 263 3.61 11.55 8.79
CA GLN A 263 4.82 12.25 8.36
C GLN A 263 6.03 11.41 8.71
N THR A 264 7.03 11.43 7.86
CA THR A 264 8.30 10.76 8.13
C THR A 264 9.47 11.58 7.59
N ARG A 265 10.62 11.44 8.22
CA ARG A 265 11.82 12.16 7.79
C ARG A 265 13.09 11.40 8.10
N SER A 266 14.05 11.52 7.23
CA SER A 266 15.43 11.08 7.43
C SER A 266 16.34 12.28 7.66
N MET A 267 16.94 12.36 8.82
CA MET A 267 17.91 13.44 9.12
C MET A 267 19.19 13.32 8.30
N LYS A 268 19.53 12.11 7.86
CA LYS A 268 20.73 11.82 7.07
C LYS A 268 20.58 12.31 5.63
N SER A 269 19.54 11.91 4.92
CA SER A 269 19.26 12.36 3.55
C SER A 269 18.66 13.75 3.50
N GLY A 270 17.95 14.16 4.55
CA GLY A 270 17.15 15.37 4.60
C GLY A 270 15.83 15.26 3.86
N ILE A 271 15.46 14.06 3.40
CA ILE A 271 14.18 13.80 2.74
C ILE A 271 13.08 13.74 3.79
N HIS A 272 12.01 14.51 3.56
CA HIS A 272 10.78 14.45 4.33
C HIS A 272 9.65 13.95 3.43
N MET A 273 8.73 13.16 3.99
CA MET A 273 7.54 12.68 3.31
C MET A 273 6.31 12.88 4.21
N ASP A 274 5.35 13.63 3.72
CA ASP A 274 4.01 13.74 4.30
C ASP A 274 3.05 12.82 3.56
N VAL A 275 2.21 12.11 4.29
CA VAL A 275 1.20 11.20 3.75
C VAL A 275 -0.18 11.76 4.01
N TYR A 276 -0.96 11.94 2.95
CA TYR A 276 -2.34 12.39 3.01
C TYR A 276 -3.26 11.30 2.50
N SER A 277 -4.43 11.14 3.12
CA SER A 277 -5.46 10.22 2.64
C SER A 277 -6.85 10.59 3.18
N ASP A 278 -7.88 10.04 2.53
CA ASP A 278 -9.28 10.08 2.96
C ASP A 278 -9.72 8.79 3.69
N MET A 279 -8.84 7.79 3.79
CA MET A 279 -9.13 6.49 4.40
C MET A 279 -9.24 6.56 5.94
N PRO A 280 -10.02 5.63 6.57
CA PRO A 280 -10.22 5.61 8.02
C PRO A 280 -9.05 5.04 8.81
N GLY A 281 -8.21 4.22 8.18
CA GLY A 281 -7.06 3.56 8.77
C GLY A 281 -5.82 3.66 7.90
N MET A 282 -4.69 3.25 8.47
CA MET A 282 -3.42 3.12 7.77
C MET A 282 -2.64 1.97 8.38
N GLN A 283 -2.35 0.95 7.59
CA GLN A 283 -1.39 -0.08 7.98
C GLN A 283 0.02 0.52 7.98
N PHE A 284 0.71 0.42 9.11
CA PHE A 284 2.13 0.75 9.24
C PHE A 284 2.93 -0.53 9.41
N TYR A 285 3.80 -0.81 8.42
CA TYR A 285 4.59 -2.02 8.37
C TYR A 285 6.08 -1.70 8.21
N THR A 286 6.92 -2.37 9.00
CA THR A 286 8.37 -2.10 9.06
C THR A 286 9.22 -3.16 8.36
N SER A 287 8.73 -3.73 7.27
CA SER A 287 9.39 -4.76 6.44
C SER A 287 9.96 -5.95 7.25
N ASN A 288 9.24 -6.38 8.29
CA ASN A 288 9.66 -7.38 9.27
C ASN A 288 10.01 -8.74 8.67
N SER A 289 9.33 -9.12 7.58
CA SER A 289 9.50 -10.42 6.91
C SER A 289 10.42 -10.39 5.69
N LEU A 290 11.03 -9.25 5.38
CA LEU A 290 11.94 -9.12 4.24
C LEU A 290 13.23 -9.91 4.49
N LYS A 291 13.58 -10.84 3.56
CA LYS A 291 14.65 -11.83 3.77
C LYS A 291 15.70 -11.75 2.67
N ASN A 292 16.69 -10.85 2.80
CA ASN A 292 17.81 -10.79 1.85
C ASN A 292 17.36 -10.86 0.37
N THR A 293 16.35 -10.07 0.03
CA THR A 293 15.77 -10.01 -1.32
C THR A 293 16.69 -9.20 -2.22
N ILE A 294 17.17 -9.77 -3.30
CA ILE A 294 17.93 -9.03 -4.31
C ILE A 294 16.92 -8.13 -5.05
N GLY A 295 17.18 -6.85 -5.04
CA GLY A 295 16.34 -5.85 -5.69
C GLY A 295 17.11 -5.02 -6.71
N LYS A 296 16.65 -3.79 -6.94
CA LYS A 296 17.22 -2.88 -7.95
C LYS A 296 18.73 -2.75 -7.85
N ASN A 297 19.40 -2.76 -9.02
CA ASN A 297 20.86 -2.65 -9.14
C ASN A 297 21.62 -3.70 -8.33
N GLY A 298 21.02 -4.88 -8.06
CA GLY A 298 21.62 -5.94 -7.26
C GLY A 298 21.74 -5.65 -5.77
N VAL A 299 21.09 -4.60 -5.27
CA VAL A 299 21.07 -4.28 -3.83
C VAL A 299 20.28 -5.33 -3.06
N VAL A 300 20.86 -5.84 -1.99
CA VAL A 300 20.17 -6.82 -1.13
C VAL A 300 19.34 -6.10 -0.08
N TYR A 301 18.03 -6.19 -0.19
CA TYR A 301 17.10 -5.65 0.79
C TYR A 301 16.94 -6.60 1.98
N LYS A 302 17.03 -6.06 3.17
CA LYS A 302 17.00 -6.80 4.43
C LYS A 302 15.82 -6.35 5.30
N LYS A 303 15.52 -7.15 6.29
CA LYS A 303 14.60 -6.79 7.37
C LYS A 303 14.92 -5.37 7.89
N TYR A 304 13.88 -4.54 8.00
CA TYR A 304 13.97 -3.16 8.47
C TYR A 304 14.66 -2.15 7.53
N ASP A 305 14.94 -2.53 6.30
CA ASP A 305 15.47 -1.58 5.31
C ASP A 305 14.41 -0.63 4.76
N ALA A 306 13.12 -0.91 4.99
CA ALA A 306 12.05 -0.09 4.48
C ALA A 306 10.82 -0.10 5.40
N PHE A 307 9.85 0.76 5.10
CA PHE A 307 8.56 0.81 5.74
C PHE A 307 7.44 0.98 4.71
N CYS A 308 6.23 0.51 5.04
CA CYS A 308 5.02 0.76 4.26
C CYS A 308 4.06 1.61 5.07
N MET A 309 3.40 2.54 4.40
CA MET A 309 2.26 3.32 4.92
C MET A 309 1.12 3.13 3.92
N GLU A 310 0.17 2.29 4.28
CA GLU A 310 -0.89 1.78 3.41
C GLU A 310 -2.25 2.24 3.93
N PRO A 311 -2.77 3.40 3.47
CA PRO A 311 -4.10 3.84 3.86
C PRO A 311 -5.16 2.86 3.36
N ASP A 312 -6.02 2.37 4.28
CA ASP A 312 -7.00 1.34 4.00
C ASP A 312 -8.18 1.34 4.99
N TYR A 313 -9.19 0.49 4.75
CA TYR A 313 -10.11 0.06 5.79
C TYR A 313 -9.40 -0.92 6.73
N PHE A 314 -9.84 -0.97 7.98
CA PHE A 314 -9.20 -1.82 8.98
C PHE A 314 -9.16 -3.29 8.52
N PRO A 315 -8.03 -4.00 8.75
CA PRO A 315 -7.94 -5.41 8.40
C PRO A 315 -9.06 -6.22 9.04
N ASN A 316 -9.56 -7.23 8.31
CA ASN A 316 -10.68 -8.07 8.73
C ASN A 316 -11.98 -7.31 9.04
N ALA A 317 -12.13 -6.07 8.57
CA ALA A 317 -13.31 -5.23 8.89
C ALA A 317 -14.62 -5.94 8.52
N ILE A 318 -14.68 -6.67 7.42
CA ILE A 318 -15.90 -7.38 7.00
C ILE A 318 -16.42 -8.35 8.06
N ASN A 319 -15.53 -9.01 8.81
CA ASN A 319 -15.88 -9.98 9.85
C ASN A 319 -15.90 -9.40 11.26
N THR A 320 -15.35 -8.21 11.49
CA THR A 320 -15.18 -7.64 12.83
C THR A 320 -16.35 -6.71 13.17
N LYS A 321 -17.10 -7.02 14.23
CA LYS A 321 -18.18 -6.16 14.72
C LYS A 321 -17.63 -4.81 15.18
N GLY A 322 -18.30 -3.72 14.81
CA GLY A 322 -17.90 -2.36 15.19
C GLY A 322 -16.92 -1.69 14.23
N PHE A 323 -16.27 -2.42 13.33
CA PHE A 323 -15.48 -1.82 12.27
C PHE A 323 -16.36 -1.42 11.08
N GLU A 324 -16.02 -0.30 10.44
CA GLU A 324 -16.67 0.14 9.21
C GLU A 324 -16.45 -0.91 8.11
N LYS A 325 -17.56 -1.35 7.47
CA LYS A 325 -17.50 -2.40 6.46
C LYS A 325 -17.15 -1.82 5.09
N PRO A 326 -16.14 -2.36 4.39
CA PRO A 326 -15.78 -1.92 3.04
C PRO A 326 -16.75 -2.48 1.99
N ILE A 327 -18.05 -2.23 2.14
CA ILE A 327 -19.12 -2.75 1.26
C ILE A 327 -19.52 -1.68 0.27
N PHE A 328 -19.53 -2.05 -1.00
CA PHE A 328 -19.85 -1.20 -2.15
C PHE A 328 -20.81 -1.94 -3.10
N ASP A 329 -21.53 -1.19 -3.93
CA ASP A 329 -22.48 -1.73 -4.90
C ASP A 329 -22.66 -0.76 -6.08
N SER A 330 -23.58 -1.07 -6.99
CA SER A 330 -23.86 -0.21 -8.16
C SER A 330 -24.30 1.22 -7.83
N ASN A 331 -24.72 1.49 -6.59
CA ASN A 331 -25.14 2.81 -6.11
C ASN A 331 -24.06 3.48 -5.23
N LYS A 332 -23.06 2.74 -4.80
CA LYS A 332 -21.98 3.23 -3.94
C LYS A 332 -20.63 2.79 -4.50
N ASN A 333 -19.96 3.67 -5.22
CA ASN A 333 -18.61 3.43 -5.74
C ASN A 333 -17.57 3.45 -4.64
N PHE A 334 -16.50 2.67 -4.80
CA PHE A 334 -15.28 2.84 -4.02
C PHE A 334 -14.48 4.01 -4.58
N ILE A 335 -14.16 4.98 -3.73
CA ILE A 335 -13.32 6.13 -4.07
C ILE A 335 -12.33 6.29 -2.93
N SER A 336 -11.04 6.39 -3.25
CA SER A 336 -10.02 6.78 -2.28
C SER A 336 -8.87 7.52 -2.94
N THR A 337 -8.20 8.35 -2.15
CA THR A 337 -7.04 9.12 -2.59
C THR A 337 -5.96 9.06 -1.53
N THR A 338 -4.74 8.76 -1.97
CA THR A 338 -3.53 8.87 -1.15
C THR A 338 -2.54 9.78 -1.86
N MET A 339 -1.82 10.63 -1.13
CA MET A 339 -0.73 11.43 -1.66
C MET A 339 0.50 11.30 -0.77
N TYR A 340 1.62 11.06 -1.41
CA TYR A 340 2.95 11.13 -0.81
C TYR A 340 3.62 12.41 -1.27
N GLN A 341 3.77 13.39 -0.37
CA GLN A 341 4.35 14.71 -0.63
C GLN A 341 5.77 14.76 -0.11
N PHE A 342 6.73 15.17 -0.95
CA PHE A 342 8.15 15.20 -0.60
C PHE A 342 8.71 16.63 -0.53
N TYR A 343 9.67 16.83 0.42
CA TYR A 343 10.35 18.09 0.66
C TYR A 343 11.87 17.90 0.76
#